data_83ee88142b6ed48c634d3e95af121b01
#
_entry.id   83ee88142b6ed48c634d3e95af121b01
#
_cell.length_a   1.000
_cell.length_b   1.000
_cell.length_c   1.000
_cell.angle_alpha   90.00
_cell.angle_beta   90.00
_cell.angle_gamma   90.00
#
_symmetry.space_group_name_H-M   'P 1'
#
loop_
_entity.id
_entity.type
_entity.pdbx_description
1 polymer ?
#
loop_
_entity_poly.entity_id
_entity_poly.type
_entity_poly.pdbx_seq_one_letter_code
_entity_poly.pdbx_strand_id
1 'polypeptide(L)'
;YEVHLILKGSVIVGIFTGNPKDEPLHYGEVFSIWTNLATGYGMIAGYQTFYNHAGDQDLKKIIEDFIQCARDEVKQLEKILKTNGVALPPAPPERPEARIENIPPGARFNDPEISAALSMDAAAGLVSCSQVMGMAIREDIGLLYAQFHTAKAQLGAKLLRLNKEKGWLIPPPLHVHHPLH
;
A
#
# COMPACT_ATOMS: atom_id res chain seq x y z
N TYR A 1 -37.06 12.65 -12.16
CA TYR A 1 -37.27 12.64 -10.70
C TYR A 1 -36.28 13.61 -10.07
N GLU A 2 -36.72 14.85 -9.83
CA GLU A 2 -35.95 15.83 -9.06
C GLU A 2 -36.12 15.52 -7.56
N VAL A 3 -35.05 15.17 -6.87
CA VAL A 3 -35.06 15.11 -5.41
C VAL A 3 -34.70 16.50 -4.90
N HIS A 4 -35.71 17.27 -4.55
CA HIS A 4 -35.51 18.55 -3.85
C HIS A 4 -35.21 18.26 -2.39
N LEU A 5 -33.92 18.32 -2.02
CA LEU A 5 -33.50 18.33 -0.62
C LEU A 5 -33.37 19.79 -0.18
N ILE A 6 -34.40 20.32 0.50
CA ILE A 6 -34.36 21.66 1.10
C ILE A 6 -33.66 21.53 2.44
N LEU A 7 -32.40 21.91 2.52
CA LEU A 7 -31.69 22.20 3.76
C LEU A 7 -31.42 23.69 3.85
N LYS A 8 -32.06 24.29 4.84
CA LYS A 8 -31.90 25.67 5.34
C LYS A 8 -30.89 26.56 4.60
N GLY A 9 -31.37 27.36 3.64
CA GLY A 9 -30.76 28.65 3.31
C GLY A 9 -29.59 28.69 2.34
N SER A 10 -29.13 27.56 1.77
CA SER A 10 -28.15 27.56 0.70
C SER A 10 -28.63 26.75 -0.50
N VAL A 11 -28.65 27.38 -1.64
CA VAL A 11 -28.89 26.73 -2.94
C VAL A 11 -27.65 25.88 -3.22
N ILE A 12 -27.78 24.54 -3.12
CA ILE A 12 -26.70 23.64 -3.54
C ILE A 12 -26.70 23.64 -5.06
N VAL A 13 -25.77 24.35 -5.67
CA VAL A 13 -25.62 24.47 -7.13
C VAL A 13 -24.91 23.26 -7.75
N GLY A 14 -24.78 22.18 -7.04
CA GLY A 14 -24.20 20.90 -7.47
C GLY A 14 -23.43 20.22 -6.33
N ILE A 15 -23.36 18.87 -6.35
CA ILE A 15 -22.67 18.08 -5.34
C ILE A 15 -21.16 18.28 -5.41
N PHE A 16 -20.64 18.79 -6.53
CA PHE A 16 -19.21 18.90 -6.83
C PHE A 16 -18.69 20.34 -6.87
N THR A 17 -19.41 21.28 -6.27
CA THR A 17 -18.98 22.67 -6.16
C THR A 17 -18.62 22.99 -4.73
N GLY A 18 -17.35 22.87 -4.36
CA GLY A 18 -16.92 23.18 -3.00
C GLY A 18 -15.52 22.68 -2.67
N ASN A 19 -15.22 22.61 -1.39
CA ASN A 19 -13.99 21.99 -0.92
C ASN A 19 -14.08 20.46 -1.14
N PRO A 20 -13.15 19.81 -1.87
CA PRO A 20 -13.18 18.38 -2.13
C PRO A 20 -13.36 17.51 -0.88
N LYS A 21 -12.90 17.99 0.28
CA LYS A 21 -13.04 17.26 1.56
C LYS A 21 -14.47 17.25 2.10
N ASP A 22 -15.32 18.14 1.64
CA ASP A 22 -16.72 18.25 2.05
C ASP A 22 -17.64 17.48 1.09
N GLU A 23 -17.10 16.98 -0.03
CA GLU A 23 -17.83 16.14 -0.97
C GLU A 23 -17.99 14.71 -0.42
N PRO A 24 -19.17 14.08 -0.62
CA PRO A 24 -19.35 12.71 -0.18
C PRO A 24 -18.47 11.75 -0.98
N LEU A 25 -17.92 10.73 -0.31
CA LEU A 25 -17.29 9.62 -1.00
C LEU A 25 -18.36 8.79 -1.75
N HIS A 26 -18.10 8.40 -2.98
CA HIS A 26 -18.95 7.41 -3.64
C HIS A 26 -18.61 5.98 -3.16
N TYR A 27 -19.51 5.02 -3.39
CA TYR A 27 -19.35 3.64 -2.90
C TYR A 27 -18.05 2.96 -3.35
N GLY A 28 -17.56 3.25 -4.55
CA GLY A 28 -16.29 2.72 -5.05
C GLY A 28 -15.08 3.25 -4.26
N GLU A 29 -15.06 4.53 -3.92
CA GLU A 29 -14.02 5.12 -3.06
C GLU A 29 -14.06 4.51 -1.66
N VAL A 30 -15.25 4.42 -1.05
CA VAL A 30 -15.42 3.79 0.27
C VAL A 30 -14.91 2.35 0.26
N PHE A 31 -15.33 1.56 -0.72
CA PHE A 31 -14.92 0.16 -0.85
C PHE A 31 -13.40 0.01 -1.01
N SER A 32 -12.80 0.83 -1.88
CA SER A 32 -11.36 0.77 -2.13
C SER A 32 -10.54 1.21 -0.94
N ILE A 33 -10.91 2.31 -0.28
CA ILE A 33 -10.25 2.80 0.92
C ILE A 33 -10.34 1.76 2.04
N TRP A 34 -11.52 1.17 2.26
CA TRP A 34 -11.75 0.16 3.28
C TRP A 34 -10.95 -1.12 3.02
N THR A 35 -10.94 -1.60 1.77
CA THR A 35 -10.20 -2.80 1.37
C THR A 35 -8.69 -2.58 1.48
N ASN A 36 -8.20 -1.42 1.03
CA ASN A 36 -6.79 -1.07 1.14
C ASN A 36 -6.36 -0.91 2.60
N LEU A 37 -7.23 -0.39 3.47
CA LEU A 37 -6.97 -0.33 4.91
C LEU A 37 -6.86 -1.74 5.52
N ALA A 38 -7.81 -2.64 5.20
CA ALA A 38 -7.77 -4.03 5.66
C ALA A 38 -6.49 -4.75 5.19
N THR A 39 -6.11 -4.55 3.92
CA THR A 39 -4.86 -5.07 3.37
C THR A 39 -3.65 -4.48 4.08
N GLY A 40 -3.62 -3.17 4.33
CA GLY A 40 -2.53 -2.49 5.03
C GLY A 40 -2.29 -3.04 6.44
N TYR A 41 -3.35 -3.33 7.19
CA TYR A 41 -3.24 -3.99 8.49
C TYR A 41 -2.59 -5.38 8.37
N GLY A 42 -3.02 -6.18 7.39
CA GLY A 42 -2.43 -7.50 7.13
C GLY A 42 -0.96 -7.42 6.72
N MET A 43 -0.62 -6.45 5.87
CA MET A 43 0.75 -6.23 5.40
C MET A 43 1.69 -5.85 6.55
N ILE A 44 1.28 -4.97 7.47
CA ILE A 44 2.10 -4.62 8.65
C ILE A 44 2.45 -5.88 9.44
N ALA A 45 1.46 -6.73 9.75
CA ALA A 45 1.69 -7.98 10.48
C ALA A 45 2.57 -8.97 9.68
N GLY A 46 2.39 -9.03 8.36
CA GLY A 46 3.23 -9.83 7.45
C GLY A 46 4.69 -9.34 7.44
N TYR A 47 4.90 -8.04 7.31
CA TYR A 47 6.26 -7.46 7.29
C TYR A 47 6.97 -7.60 8.64
N GLN A 48 6.26 -7.51 9.77
CA GLN A 48 6.82 -7.84 11.09
C GLN A 48 7.26 -9.31 11.16
N THR A 49 6.53 -10.22 10.51
CA THR A 49 6.97 -11.62 10.38
C THR A 49 8.23 -11.73 9.54
N PHE A 50 8.27 -11.08 8.38
CA PHE A 50 9.47 -11.07 7.53
C PHE A 50 10.68 -10.50 8.24
N TYR A 51 10.51 -9.43 9.03
CA TYR A 51 11.58 -8.84 9.83
C TYR A 51 12.19 -9.85 10.81
N ASN A 52 11.35 -10.64 11.49
CA ASN A 52 11.79 -11.68 12.42
C ASN A 52 12.54 -12.83 11.72
N HIS A 53 12.27 -13.08 10.44
CA HIS A 53 12.88 -14.13 9.64
C HIS A 53 14.14 -13.66 8.89
N ALA A 54 14.25 -12.39 8.58
CA ALA A 54 15.35 -11.85 7.79
C ALA A 54 16.71 -11.99 8.52
N GLY A 55 17.71 -12.49 7.82
CA GLY A 55 19.09 -12.59 8.29
C GLY A 55 19.94 -11.40 7.85
N ASP A 56 19.70 -10.89 6.64
CA ASP A 56 20.45 -9.80 6.04
C ASP A 56 20.04 -8.44 6.64
N GLN A 57 21.02 -7.66 7.11
CA GLN A 57 20.76 -6.39 7.78
C GLN A 57 20.25 -5.28 6.83
N ASP A 58 20.64 -5.31 5.56
CA ASP A 58 20.18 -4.33 4.59
C ASP A 58 18.74 -4.62 4.19
N LEU A 59 18.37 -5.92 4.08
CA LEU A 59 16.98 -6.33 3.91
C LEU A 59 16.11 -5.91 5.10
N LYS A 60 16.58 -6.08 6.33
CA LYS A 60 15.85 -5.64 7.53
C LYS A 60 15.53 -4.16 7.49
N LYS A 61 16.47 -3.30 7.11
CA LYS A 61 16.21 -1.85 6.95
C LYS A 61 15.13 -1.56 5.91
N ILE A 62 15.14 -2.30 4.80
CA ILE A 62 14.09 -2.15 3.78
C ILE A 62 12.74 -2.63 4.31
N ILE A 63 12.69 -3.73 5.07
CA ILE A 63 11.44 -4.19 5.71
C ILE A 63 10.92 -3.12 6.69
N GLU A 64 11.77 -2.48 7.47
CA GLU A 64 11.39 -1.35 8.35
C GLU A 64 10.78 -0.19 7.54
N ASP A 65 11.38 0.16 6.39
CA ASP A 65 10.83 1.17 5.49
C ASP A 65 9.42 0.76 4.97
N PHE A 66 9.21 -0.52 4.64
CA PHE A 66 7.90 -1.05 4.23
C PHE A 66 6.87 -0.98 5.36
N ILE A 67 7.26 -1.34 6.59
CA ILE A 67 6.39 -1.24 7.77
C ILE A 67 5.99 0.21 8.01
N GLN A 68 6.95 1.14 7.97
CA GLN A 68 6.68 2.54 8.21
C GLN A 68 5.77 3.13 7.13
N CYS A 69 6.04 2.84 5.86
CA CYS A 69 5.19 3.26 4.75
C CYS A 69 3.75 2.76 4.92
N ALA A 70 3.57 1.47 5.25
CA ALA A 70 2.25 0.89 5.48
C ALA A 70 1.53 1.53 6.69
N ARG A 71 2.24 1.83 7.78
CA ARG A 71 1.67 2.54 8.94
C ARG A 71 1.20 3.95 8.59
N ASP A 72 1.96 4.67 7.78
CA ASP A 72 1.60 6.04 7.36
C ASP A 72 0.37 6.03 6.43
N GLU A 73 0.27 5.06 5.54
CA GLU A 73 -0.91 4.84 4.70
C GLU A 73 -2.14 4.51 5.54
N VAL A 74 -2.03 3.50 6.40
CA VAL A 74 -3.09 3.05 7.31
C VAL A 74 -3.65 4.22 8.11
N LYS A 75 -2.80 5.02 8.72
CA LYS A 75 -3.19 6.19 9.51
C LYS A 75 -4.04 7.19 8.70
N GLN A 76 -3.68 7.43 7.44
CA GLN A 76 -4.40 8.34 6.56
C GLN A 76 -5.75 7.74 6.12
N LEU A 77 -5.78 6.46 5.75
CA LEU A 77 -7.00 5.76 5.34
C LEU A 77 -8.00 5.65 6.50
N GLU A 78 -7.53 5.33 7.72
CA GLU A 78 -8.36 5.36 8.94
C GLU A 78 -9.02 6.71 9.15
N LYS A 79 -8.23 7.80 9.04
CA LYS A 79 -8.74 9.15 9.21
C LYS A 79 -9.86 9.45 8.22
N ILE A 80 -9.70 9.09 6.95
CA ILE A 80 -10.71 9.32 5.91
C ILE A 80 -11.99 8.56 6.25
N LEU A 81 -11.91 7.27 6.54
CA LEU A 81 -13.08 6.44 6.84
C LEU A 81 -13.80 6.94 8.10
N LYS A 82 -13.08 7.23 9.18
CA LYS A 82 -13.65 7.78 10.43
C LYS A 82 -14.36 9.11 10.19
N THR A 83 -13.75 10.03 9.43
CA THR A 83 -14.35 11.33 9.11
C THR A 83 -15.63 11.19 8.28
N ASN A 84 -15.73 10.16 7.46
CA ASN A 84 -16.90 9.88 6.64
C ASN A 84 -17.90 8.88 7.28
N GLY A 85 -17.75 8.59 8.58
CA GLY A 85 -18.69 7.74 9.33
C GLY A 85 -18.66 6.25 8.95
N VAL A 86 -17.58 5.78 8.32
CA VAL A 86 -17.41 4.38 7.91
C VAL A 86 -16.67 3.60 8.99
N ALA A 87 -17.24 2.46 9.40
CA ALA A 87 -16.61 1.55 10.35
C ALA A 87 -15.33 0.94 9.76
N LEU A 88 -14.28 0.87 10.58
CA LEU A 88 -12.99 0.32 10.16
C LEU A 88 -13.02 -1.21 10.12
N PRO A 89 -12.21 -1.84 9.24
CA PRO A 89 -11.96 -3.28 9.34
C PRO A 89 -11.22 -3.63 10.63
N PRO A 90 -11.35 -4.87 11.13
CA PRO A 90 -10.58 -5.33 12.28
C PRO A 90 -9.09 -5.43 11.91
N ALA A 91 -8.23 -4.94 12.80
CA ALA A 91 -6.78 -5.07 12.66
C ALA A 91 -6.28 -6.36 13.35
N PRO A 92 -5.35 -7.13 12.75
CA PRO A 92 -4.68 -8.20 13.47
C PRO A 92 -3.78 -7.62 14.56
N PRO A 93 -3.46 -8.41 15.62
CA PRO A 93 -2.52 -7.96 16.64
C PRO A 93 -1.12 -7.75 16.03
N GLU A 94 -0.41 -6.75 16.53
CA GLU A 94 1.01 -6.56 16.19
C GLU A 94 1.84 -7.76 16.65
N ARG A 95 2.86 -8.12 15.88
CA ARG A 95 3.76 -9.23 16.20
C ARG A 95 4.98 -8.71 16.95
N PRO A 96 5.31 -9.30 18.11
CA PRO A 96 6.54 -8.95 18.81
C PRO A 96 7.77 -9.39 18.02
N GLU A 97 8.89 -8.74 18.28
CA GLU A 97 10.18 -9.18 17.75
C GLU A 97 10.52 -10.58 18.27
N ALA A 98 11.02 -11.41 17.37
CA ALA A 98 11.50 -12.75 17.67
C ALA A 98 12.88 -12.97 17.07
N ARG A 99 13.71 -13.75 17.77
CA ARG A 99 15.02 -14.17 17.26
C ARG A 99 14.85 -15.30 16.25
N ILE A 100 15.55 -15.25 15.13
CA ILE A 100 15.46 -16.27 14.09
C ILE A 100 15.82 -17.67 14.62
N GLU A 101 16.69 -17.77 15.62
CA GLU A 101 17.08 -19.04 16.23
C GLU A 101 15.90 -19.74 16.92
N ASN A 102 14.89 -18.98 17.36
CA ASN A 102 13.68 -19.51 17.99
C ASN A 102 12.64 -20.02 16.98
N ILE A 103 12.88 -19.83 15.69
CA ILE A 103 11.99 -20.29 14.63
C ILE A 103 12.58 -21.61 14.08
N PRO A 104 11.79 -22.70 14.04
CA PRO A 104 12.27 -23.97 13.48
C PRO A 104 12.76 -23.81 12.03
N PRO A 105 13.88 -24.45 11.63
CA PRO A 105 14.46 -24.28 10.29
C PRO A 105 13.44 -24.50 9.14
N GLY A 106 12.58 -25.50 9.27
CA GLY A 106 11.55 -25.80 8.26
C GLY A 106 10.40 -24.80 8.16
N ALA A 107 10.31 -23.85 9.10
CA ALA A 107 9.30 -22.79 9.12
C ALA A 107 9.89 -21.41 8.77
N ARG A 108 11.19 -21.32 8.47
CA ARG A 108 11.86 -20.07 8.16
C ARG A 108 11.70 -19.67 6.70
N PHE A 109 11.41 -18.41 6.46
CA PHE A 109 11.67 -17.80 5.16
C PHE A 109 13.17 -17.46 5.06
N ASN A 110 13.76 -17.57 3.88
CA ASN A 110 15.09 -17.05 3.60
C ASN A 110 15.02 -15.63 2.98
N ASP A 111 16.14 -14.91 2.99
CA ASP A 111 16.19 -13.52 2.53
C ASP A 111 15.73 -13.33 1.07
N PRO A 112 16.13 -14.17 0.08
CA PRO A 112 15.59 -14.10 -1.27
C PRO A 112 14.08 -14.29 -1.37
N GLU A 113 13.48 -15.21 -0.60
CA GLU A 113 12.03 -15.43 -0.56
C GLU A 113 11.30 -14.20 -0.02
N ILE A 114 11.81 -13.63 1.08
CA ILE A 114 11.26 -12.39 1.66
C ILE A 114 11.33 -11.26 0.65
N SER A 115 12.48 -11.09 0.02
CA SER A 115 12.67 -10.03 -0.97
C SER A 115 11.77 -10.19 -2.19
N ALA A 116 11.55 -11.42 -2.65
CA ALA A 116 10.61 -11.70 -3.74
C ALA A 116 9.16 -11.34 -3.34
N ALA A 117 8.73 -11.71 -2.13
CA ALA A 117 7.40 -11.37 -1.62
C ALA A 117 7.20 -9.85 -1.52
N LEU A 118 8.16 -9.12 -0.96
CA LEU A 118 8.12 -7.65 -0.90
C LEU A 118 8.08 -7.00 -2.29
N SER A 119 8.78 -7.58 -3.27
CA SER A 119 8.75 -7.10 -4.66
C SER A 119 7.37 -7.26 -5.29
N MET A 120 6.70 -8.39 -5.04
CA MET A 120 5.33 -8.65 -5.48
C MET A 120 4.34 -7.68 -4.80
N ASP A 121 4.49 -7.46 -3.50
CA ASP A 121 3.64 -6.53 -2.74
C ASP A 121 3.80 -5.09 -3.24
N ALA A 122 5.01 -4.64 -3.52
CA ALA A 122 5.26 -3.33 -4.10
C ALA A 122 4.56 -3.18 -5.46
N ALA A 123 4.68 -4.19 -6.34
CA ALA A 123 4.04 -4.19 -7.66
C ALA A 123 2.51 -4.18 -7.54
N ALA A 124 1.93 -5.04 -6.69
CA ALA A 124 0.49 -5.08 -6.45
C ALA A 124 -0.03 -3.74 -5.88
N GLY A 125 0.73 -3.13 -4.97
CA GLY A 125 0.41 -1.84 -4.39
C GLY A 125 0.40 -0.70 -5.42
N LEU A 126 1.33 -0.69 -6.37
CA LEU A 126 1.34 0.27 -7.49
C LEU A 126 0.08 0.14 -8.35
N VAL A 127 -0.31 -1.10 -8.69
CA VAL A 127 -1.54 -1.36 -9.47
C VAL A 127 -2.77 -0.89 -8.70
N SER A 128 -2.87 -1.23 -7.40
CA SER A 128 -3.99 -0.81 -6.55
C SER A 128 -4.10 0.71 -6.46
N CYS A 129 -2.99 1.42 -6.25
CA CYS A 129 -3.00 2.89 -6.22
C CYS A 129 -3.48 3.46 -7.56
N SER A 130 -2.99 2.95 -8.70
CA SER A 130 -3.40 3.39 -10.04
C SER A 130 -4.89 3.20 -10.27
N GLN A 131 -5.47 2.08 -9.82
CA GLN A 131 -6.91 1.83 -9.93
C GLN A 131 -7.71 2.86 -9.16
N VAL A 132 -7.34 3.16 -7.91
CA VAL A 132 -8.05 4.15 -7.10
C VAL A 132 -7.91 5.54 -7.69
N MET A 133 -6.72 5.94 -8.14
CA MET A 133 -6.49 7.22 -8.82
C MET A 133 -7.40 7.38 -10.04
N GLY A 134 -7.58 6.32 -10.84
CA GLY A 134 -8.37 6.36 -12.07
C GLY A 134 -9.89 6.38 -11.87
N MET A 135 -10.37 5.93 -10.69
CA MET A 135 -11.82 5.89 -10.40
C MET A 135 -12.28 6.93 -9.38
N ALA A 136 -11.34 7.57 -8.65
CA ALA A 136 -11.69 8.58 -7.68
C ALA A 136 -12.29 9.81 -8.35
N ILE A 137 -13.42 10.30 -7.81
CA ILE A 137 -14.02 11.56 -8.21
C ILE A 137 -13.68 12.69 -7.25
N ARG A 138 -13.29 12.36 -6.02
CA ARG A 138 -12.72 13.32 -5.08
C ARG A 138 -11.23 13.53 -5.38
N GLU A 139 -10.86 14.74 -5.67
CA GLU A 139 -9.48 15.12 -6.03
C GLU A 139 -8.48 14.84 -4.92
N ASP A 140 -8.86 15.04 -3.65
CA ASP A 140 -8.01 14.77 -2.49
C ASP A 140 -7.71 13.27 -2.34
N ILE A 141 -8.64 12.39 -2.70
CA ILE A 141 -8.41 10.93 -2.71
C ILE A 141 -7.47 10.55 -3.85
N GLY A 142 -7.69 11.05 -5.05
CA GLY A 142 -6.79 10.81 -6.18
C GLY A 142 -5.35 11.23 -5.89
N LEU A 143 -5.16 12.44 -5.33
CA LEU A 143 -3.85 12.97 -4.94
C LEU A 143 -3.20 12.16 -3.82
N LEU A 144 -3.96 11.72 -2.82
CA LEU A 144 -3.45 10.88 -1.74
C LEU A 144 -2.89 9.56 -2.29
N TYR A 145 -3.64 8.91 -3.18
CA TYR A 145 -3.18 7.65 -3.78
C TYR A 145 -1.99 7.85 -4.75
N ALA A 146 -1.85 9.02 -5.37
CA ALA A 146 -0.65 9.39 -6.11
C ALA A 146 0.58 9.48 -5.19
N GLN A 147 0.43 10.01 -3.97
CA GLN A 147 1.51 10.02 -2.97
C GLN A 147 1.88 8.60 -2.54
N PHE A 148 0.90 7.75 -2.24
CA PHE A 148 1.14 6.33 -1.91
C PHE A 148 1.83 5.59 -3.06
N HIS A 149 1.39 5.82 -4.30
CA HIS A 149 2.01 5.25 -5.50
C HIS A 149 3.49 5.63 -5.59
N THR A 150 3.82 6.90 -5.39
CA THR A 150 5.20 7.39 -5.42
C THR A 150 6.05 6.75 -4.33
N ALA A 151 5.54 6.64 -3.10
CA ALA A 151 6.24 5.99 -2.00
C ALA A 151 6.54 4.51 -2.29
N LYS A 152 5.55 3.77 -2.83
CA LYS A 152 5.72 2.36 -3.22
C LYS A 152 6.72 2.20 -4.37
N ALA A 153 6.71 3.09 -5.36
CA ALA A 153 7.69 3.08 -6.44
C ALA A 153 9.12 3.26 -5.91
N GLN A 154 9.32 4.16 -4.94
CA GLN A 154 10.62 4.39 -4.31
C GLN A 154 11.08 3.16 -3.49
N LEU A 155 10.18 2.53 -2.73
CA LEU A 155 10.49 1.29 -2.01
C LEU A 155 10.84 0.15 -2.96
N GLY A 156 10.07 -0.05 -4.03
CA GLY A 156 10.36 -1.03 -5.07
C GLY A 156 11.72 -0.81 -5.73
N ALA A 157 12.10 0.45 -5.99
CA ALA A 157 13.41 0.79 -6.55
C ALA A 157 14.57 0.50 -5.58
N LYS A 158 14.40 0.77 -4.27
CA LYS A 158 15.39 0.41 -3.24
C LYS A 158 15.58 -1.11 -3.19
N LEU A 159 14.48 -1.86 -3.17
CA LEU A 159 14.51 -3.32 -3.10
C LEU A 159 15.12 -3.93 -4.36
N LEU A 160 14.79 -3.42 -5.55
CA LEU A 160 15.39 -3.86 -6.81
C LEU A 160 16.92 -3.67 -6.80
N ARG A 161 17.41 -2.56 -6.25
CA ARG A 161 18.85 -2.32 -6.12
C ARG A 161 19.48 -3.36 -5.21
N LEU A 162 18.90 -3.60 -4.02
CA LEU A 162 19.38 -4.64 -3.10
C LEU A 162 19.39 -6.01 -3.77
N ASN A 163 18.33 -6.39 -4.50
CA ASN A 163 18.25 -7.68 -5.20
C ASN A 163 19.37 -7.86 -6.22
N LYS A 164 19.75 -6.79 -6.92
CA LYS A 164 20.90 -6.81 -7.86
C LYS A 164 22.22 -6.96 -7.11
N GLU A 165 22.42 -6.22 -6.03
CA GLU A 165 23.64 -6.23 -5.23
C GLU A 165 23.87 -7.58 -4.55
N LYS A 166 22.82 -8.20 -4.02
CA LYS A 166 22.88 -9.50 -3.33
C LYS A 166 22.80 -10.71 -4.27
N GLY A 167 22.55 -10.51 -5.57
CA GLY A 167 22.37 -11.58 -6.52
C GLY A 167 21.06 -12.36 -6.36
N TRP A 168 20.05 -11.77 -5.73
CA TRP A 168 18.73 -12.38 -5.53
C TRP A 168 17.76 -12.13 -6.68
N LEU A 169 18.10 -11.20 -7.59
CA LEU A 169 17.27 -10.92 -8.75
C LEU A 169 17.33 -12.07 -9.75
N ILE A 170 16.18 -12.64 -10.06
CA ILE A 170 16.01 -13.59 -11.16
C ILE A 170 15.47 -12.77 -12.35
N PRO A 171 16.32 -12.34 -13.29
CA PRO A 171 15.86 -11.53 -14.42
C PRO A 171 15.11 -12.41 -15.42
N PRO A 172 14.07 -11.87 -16.08
CA PRO A 172 13.49 -12.51 -17.25
C PRO A 172 14.55 -12.58 -18.38
N PRO A 173 14.32 -13.39 -19.44
CA PRO A 173 15.23 -13.43 -20.57
C PRO A 173 15.51 -12.03 -21.11
N LEU A 174 16.80 -11.68 -21.20
CA LEU A 174 17.22 -10.37 -21.67
C LEU A 174 17.21 -10.32 -23.21
N HIS A 175 16.71 -9.23 -23.76
CA HIS A 175 16.85 -8.96 -25.19
C HIS A 175 18.31 -8.56 -25.48
N VAL A 176 19.04 -9.46 -26.13
CA VAL A 176 20.41 -9.19 -26.60
C VAL A 176 20.33 -8.79 -28.07
N HIS A 177 20.66 -7.55 -28.37
CA HIS A 177 20.76 -7.10 -29.75
C HIS A 177 22.03 -7.68 -30.39
N HIS A 178 21.87 -8.63 -31.31
CA HIS A 178 22.97 -9.06 -32.16
C HIS A 178 23.05 -8.06 -33.31
N PRO A 179 24.18 -7.32 -33.52
CA PRO A 179 24.33 -6.52 -34.72
C PRO A 179 24.23 -7.43 -35.93
N LEU A 180 23.35 -7.06 -36.85
CA LEU A 180 23.27 -7.74 -38.16
C LEU A 180 24.61 -7.54 -38.86
N HIS A 181 25.34 -8.62 -39.11
CA HIS A 181 26.56 -8.63 -39.91
C HIS A 181 26.22 -8.47 -41.37
#